data_5bb82fcf094549c37de28408a54728b4
#
_entry.id   5bb82fcf094549c37de28408a54728b4
#
_cell.length_a   1.000
_cell.length_b   1.000
_cell.length_c   1.000
_cell.angle_alpha   90.00
_cell.angle_beta   90.00
_cell.angle_gamma   90.00
#
_symmetry.space_group_name_H-M   'P 1'
#
loop_
_entity.id
_entity.type
_entity.pdbx_description
1 polymer ?
#
loop_
_entity_poly.entity_id
_entity_poly.type
_entity_poly.pdbx_seq_one_letter_code
_entity_poly.pdbx_strand_id
1 'polypeptide(L)'
;MTRPRFSIAALCAAPLAFLMSTAAASANEKPVKVYILSGQSNMVGIGQVTGSDSRWGKEFVEPVLSMYEGKPDAAVDYDSLKPLKTMPLTAFGGVTPDSYPKEGVAVVRGYIQMPVTGVYEFRPGYGASEENIMVVDGTEIYRKVPGGKPVQKSIKLEGGKKVPFKITHLNNQGNALGWYSRMDIPGTLKSVVNHEGKFKYLVDDKGNFVPRDDVWYKGVVTATANKWLDIGCGAGATSIGPELGFGHMVGNHHEEPVLILKASQGNRSLGWDFLPPGSASFEQTDADGTTWDYAGYKQSPDRWKKGTEPKAIEWYAGKQYDECFEAAKEVLAKFDEKFPQWKGRGYEIAGFGWWQGHKDGGEQGKGAAGAHALRYEQNLAHLINTLRKEFNAPKAPFVVATCGFNGGEGWEPGSSADTIFKAQMNVSDAAKHPEFAGTVKSVDTRSFYRKPEVSPRNQSFHYHGNAETCMLVGEAMGKAMLELKK
;
A
#
# COMPACT_ATOMS: atom_id res chain seq x y z
N MET A 1 -12.31 -49.45 78.81
CA MET A 1 -11.95 -48.04 78.75
C MET A 1 -10.68 -47.95 77.92
N THR A 2 -10.77 -47.85 76.66
CA THR A 2 -9.63 -47.76 75.71
C THR A 2 -9.87 -46.60 74.79
N ARG A 3 -8.94 -45.66 74.83
CA ARG A 3 -8.93 -44.44 73.95
C ARG A 3 -8.41 -44.79 72.55
N PRO A 4 -8.96 -44.26 71.46
CA PRO A 4 -8.37 -44.41 70.12
C PRO A 4 -7.26 -43.43 69.89
N ARG A 5 -6.19 -43.93 69.26
CA ARG A 5 -5.03 -43.14 68.77
C ARG A 5 -5.38 -42.50 67.41
N PHE A 6 -5.21 -41.19 67.29
CA PHE A 6 -5.21 -40.48 66.03
C PHE A 6 -3.82 -40.60 65.39
N SER A 7 -3.78 -41.09 64.15
CA SER A 7 -2.58 -41.03 63.28
C SER A 7 -2.61 -39.75 62.44
N ILE A 8 -1.56 -38.95 62.55
CA ILE A 8 -1.33 -37.76 61.71
C ILE A 8 -0.65 -38.26 60.43
N ALA A 9 -1.33 -38.14 59.35
CA ALA A 9 -0.71 -38.30 58.00
C ALA A 9 0.02 -37.05 57.64
N ALA A 10 1.33 -37.16 57.43
CA ALA A 10 2.20 -36.05 56.90
C ALA A 10 1.94 -35.91 55.42
N LEU A 11 1.47 -34.71 55.02
CA LEU A 11 1.42 -34.28 53.61
C LEU A 11 2.81 -33.84 53.18
N CYS A 12 3.46 -34.63 52.35
CA CYS A 12 4.68 -34.18 51.62
C CYS A 12 4.27 -33.20 50.51
N ALA A 13 4.59 -31.93 50.70
CA ALA A 13 4.54 -30.94 49.65
C ALA A 13 5.78 -31.10 48.74
N ALA A 14 5.61 -31.55 47.53
CA ALA A 14 6.63 -31.54 46.51
C ALA A 14 6.74 -30.11 45.90
N PRO A 15 7.92 -29.53 45.77
CA PRO A 15 8.09 -28.26 45.11
C PRO A 15 7.91 -28.47 43.59
N LEU A 16 6.92 -27.78 43.00
CA LEU A 16 6.76 -27.66 41.57
C LEU A 16 7.93 -26.76 41.02
N ALA A 17 8.95 -27.41 40.52
CA ALA A 17 10.01 -26.70 39.77
C ALA A 17 9.41 -26.23 38.45
N PHE A 18 9.16 -24.93 38.34
CA PHE A 18 8.84 -24.23 37.09
C PHE A 18 10.13 -24.25 36.27
N LEU A 19 10.26 -25.23 35.39
CA LEU A 19 11.27 -25.21 34.33
C LEU A 19 10.92 -24.04 33.37
N MET A 20 11.53 -22.87 33.61
CA MET A 20 11.65 -21.86 32.57
C MET A 20 12.54 -22.48 31.48
N SER A 21 11.92 -23.02 30.48
CA SER A 21 12.59 -23.30 29.21
C SER A 21 13.01 -21.96 28.62
N THR A 22 14.24 -21.55 28.91
CA THR A 22 14.94 -20.56 28.07
C THR A 22 15.15 -21.29 26.75
N ALA A 23 14.31 -20.99 25.75
CA ALA A 23 14.59 -21.37 24.39
C ALA A 23 15.95 -20.78 24.03
N ALA A 24 17.00 -21.62 24.09
CA ALA A 24 18.29 -21.31 23.50
C ALA A 24 17.99 -21.09 22.01
N ALA A 25 18.23 -19.87 21.50
CA ALA A 25 18.18 -19.58 20.09
C ALA A 25 19.05 -20.65 19.40
N SER A 26 18.42 -21.43 18.54
CA SER A 26 19.08 -22.51 17.80
C SER A 26 20.17 -21.87 16.94
N ALA A 27 21.43 -22.21 17.18
CA ALA A 27 22.60 -21.72 16.45
C ALA A 27 22.59 -22.13 14.94
N ASN A 28 21.46 -22.55 14.40
CA ASN A 28 21.30 -23.13 13.06
C ASN A 28 20.17 -22.49 12.25
N GLU A 29 19.55 -21.39 12.72
CA GLU A 29 18.54 -20.71 11.91
C GLU A 29 19.19 -19.83 10.86
N LYS A 30 18.79 -20.02 9.59
CA LYS A 30 19.29 -19.21 8.47
C LYS A 30 18.86 -17.73 8.63
N PRO A 31 19.67 -16.75 8.21
CA PRO A 31 19.37 -15.33 8.36
C PRO A 31 18.13 -14.90 7.56
N VAL A 32 17.45 -13.86 8.03
CA VAL A 32 16.30 -13.26 7.33
C VAL A 32 16.76 -12.65 6.00
N LYS A 33 16.02 -12.91 4.93
CA LYS A 33 16.30 -12.35 3.60
C LYS A 33 15.72 -10.95 3.47
N VAL A 34 16.56 -9.93 3.41
CA VAL A 34 16.14 -8.53 3.32
C VAL A 34 16.20 -8.05 1.87
N TYR A 35 15.07 -7.59 1.35
CA TYR A 35 14.97 -6.91 0.07
C TYR A 35 14.68 -5.42 0.29
N ILE A 36 15.52 -4.54 -0.25
CA ILE A 36 15.33 -3.10 -0.18
C ILE A 36 14.69 -2.60 -1.47
N LEU A 37 13.44 -2.13 -1.39
CA LEU A 37 12.71 -1.57 -2.51
C LEU A 37 12.72 -0.04 -2.42
N SER A 38 13.13 0.65 -3.49
CA SER A 38 13.21 2.11 -3.51
C SER A 38 12.75 2.71 -4.85
N GLY A 39 12.42 3.98 -4.83
CA GLY A 39 11.92 4.72 -5.98
C GLY A 39 10.97 5.84 -5.59
N GLN A 40 10.16 6.29 -6.56
CA GLN A 40 9.20 7.37 -6.35
C GLN A 40 7.76 6.86 -6.10
N SER A 41 6.74 7.69 -6.34
CA SER A 41 5.34 7.43 -5.99
C SER A 41 4.79 6.08 -6.45
N ASN A 42 5.19 5.57 -7.62
CA ASN A 42 4.77 4.26 -8.08
C ASN A 42 5.37 3.13 -7.22
N MET A 43 6.61 3.28 -6.75
CA MET A 43 7.20 2.39 -5.75
C MET A 43 6.55 2.56 -4.38
N VAL A 44 6.20 3.79 -3.95
CA VAL A 44 5.41 4.03 -2.74
C VAL A 44 4.13 3.20 -2.76
N GLY A 45 3.47 3.13 -3.92
CA GLY A 45 2.30 2.29 -4.14
C GLY A 45 0.98 3.07 -4.15
N ILE A 46 0.48 3.31 -5.35
CA ILE A 46 -0.75 4.10 -5.62
C ILE A 46 -1.86 3.22 -6.21
N GLY A 47 -1.60 1.93 -6.42
CA GLY A 47 -2.59 0.97 -6.90
C GLY A 47 -3.75 0.84 -5.91
N GLN A 48 -4.98 1.03 -6.40
CA GLN A 48 -6.17 1.07 -5.55
C GLN A 48 -6.68 -0.32 -5.23
N VAL A 49 -6.91 -0.60 -3.95
CA VAL A 49 -7.50 -1.88 -3.49
C VAL A 49 -8.99 -1.93 -3.81
N THR A 50 -9.70 -0.81 -3.63
CA THR A 50 -11.15 -0.68 -3.85
C THR A 50 -11.45 0.68 -4.45
N GLY A 51 -12.70 0.88 -4.88
CA GLY A 51 -13.19 2.20 -5.23
C GLY A 51 -13.10 3.16 -4.04
N SER A 52 -13.02 4.44 -4.34
CA SER A 52 -13.02 5.48 -3.29
C SER A 52 -14.30 5.38 -2.48
N ASP A 53 -14.16 5.34 -1.16
CA ASP A 53 -15.30 5.49 -0.25
C ASP A 53 -15.95 6.85 -0.48
N SER A 54 -17.23 6.83 -0.73
CA SER A 54 -18.06 8.04 -0.83
C SER A 54 -18.99 8.12 0.35
N ARG A 55 -19.14 9.31 0.91
CA ARG A 55 -20.21 9.56 1.89
C ARG A 55 -21.56 9.46 1.20
N TRP A 56 -22.54 8.96 1.94
CA TRP A 56 -23.91 8.97 1.48
C TRP A 56 -24.38 10.40 1.32
N GLY A 57 -24.87 10.74 0.17
CA GLY A 57 -25.38 12.06 -0.17
C GLY A 57 -26.71 11.95 -0.90
N LYS A 58 -26.76 12.53 -2.07
CA LYS A 58 -27.94 12.53 -2.95
C LYS A 58 -28.39 11.16 -3.45
N GLU A 59 -27.55 10.13 -3.31
CA GLU A 59 -27.87 8.74 -3.59
C GLU A 59 -28.89 8.15 -2.63
N PHE A 60 -29.07 8.78 -1.46
CA PHE A 60 -30.08 8.47 -0.47
C PHE A 60 -31.26 9.38 -0.64
N VAL A 61 -32.34 8.84 -1.15
CA VAL A 61 -33.55 9.55 -1.56
C VAL A 61 -34.61 9.39 -0.48
N GLU A 62 -35.16 10.51 -0.03
CA GLU A 62 -36.27 10.57 0.94
C GLU A 62 -35.99 9.81 2.25
N PRO A 63 -34.81 9.94 2.87
CA PRO A 63 -34.52 9.20 4.10
C PRO A 63 -35.33 9.77 5.27
N VAL A 64 -36.01 8.87 5.99
CA VAL A 64 -36.83 9.18 7.16
C VAL A 64 -36.27 8.42 8.37
N LEU A 65 -36.04 9.14 9.46
CA LEU A 65 -35.65 8.60 10.75
C LEU A 65 -36.89 8.41 11.62
N SER A 66 -37.05 7.21 12.16
CA SER A 66 -38.03 6.89 13.20
C SER A 66 -37.32 6.44 14.47
N MET A 67 -37.72 6.99 15.60
CA MET A 67 -37.20 6.69 16.94
C MET A 67 -38.19 5.87 17.75
N TYR A 68 -37.71 4.85 18.41
CA TYR A 68 -38.49 3.96 19.28
C TYR A 68 -37.88 3.93 20.67
N GLU A 69 -38.70 4.02 21.69
CA GLU A 69 -38.29 3.92 23.08
C GLU A 69 -38.25 2.43 23.51
N GLY A 70 -37.36 2.10 24.44
CA GLY A 70 -37.23 0.77 25.01
C GLY A 70 -35.87 0.11 24.76
N LYS A 71 -35.70 -1.02 25.41
CA LYS A 71 -34.43 -1.78 25.31
C LYS A 71 -34.20 -2.27 23.88
N PRO A 72 -33.01 -2.01 23.31
CA PRO A 72 -32.67 -2.45 21.95
C PRO A 72 -32.76 -3.98 21.82
N ASP A 73 -33.41 -4.46 20.78
CA ASP A 73 -33.50 -5.88 20.44
C ASP A 73 -33.55 -6.06 18.91
N ALA A 74 -32.60 -6.80 18.37
CA ALA A 74 -32.50 -7.09 16.95
C ALA A 74 -33.64 -7.99 16.41
N ALA A 75 -34.33 -8.74 17.29
CA ALA A 75 -35.44 -9.62 16.90
C ALA A 75 -36.77 -8.87 16.78
N VAL A 76 -36.85 -7.63 17.24
CA VAL A 76 -38.09 -6.84 17.19
C VAL A 76 -38.33 -6.30 15.79
N ASP A 77 -39.55 -6.50 15.29
CA ASP A 77 -40.01 -5.85 14.08
C ASP A 77 -40.49 -4.43 14.35
N TYR A 78 -39.59 -3.47 14.19
CA TYR A 78 -39.85 -2.05 14.38
C TYR A 78 -40.79 -1.45 13.32
N ASP A 79 -41.12 -2.19 12.25
CA ASP A 79 -42.10 -1.74 11.25
C ASP A 79 -43.54 -1.91 11.75
N SER A 80 -43.77 -2.81 12.70
CA SER A 80 -45.06 -3.05 13.34
C SER A 80 -45.35 -2.08 14.52
N LEU A 81 -44.34 -1.35 14.98
CA LEU A 81 -44.44 -0.49 16.16
C LEU A 81 -44.71 0.97 15.79
N LYS A 82 -45.42 1.68 16.68
CA LYS A 82 -45.59 3.12 16.56
C LYS A 82 -44.34 3.85 17.05
N PRO A 83 -43.67 4.66 16.19
CA PRO A 83 -42.50 5.41 16.63
C PRO A 83 -42.82 6.50 17.63
N LEU A 84 -41.93 6.79 18.55
CA LEU A 84 -42.01 7.95 19.45
C LEU A 84 -41.94 9.27 18.67
N LYS A 85 -41.03 9.29 17.66
CA LYS A 85 -40.83 10.46 16.81
C LYS A 85 -40.40 10.01 15.40
N THR A 86 -40.86 10.73 14.41
CA THR A 86 -40.43 10.53 13.00
C THR A 86 -40.03 11.88 12.40
N MET A 87 -38.94 11.90 11.64
CA MET A 87 -38.45 13.12 11.00
C MET A 87 -37.69 12.80 9.69
N PRO A 88 -37.81 13.65 8.65
CA PRO A 88 -36.96 13.52 7.48
C PRO A 88 -35.50 13.82 7.82
N LEU A 89 -34.58 13.10 7.21
CA LEU A 89 -33.14 13.39 7.28
C LEU A 89 -32.77 14.28 6.10
N THR A 90 -32.39 15.51 6.37
CA THR A 90 -32.06 16.52 5.35
C THR A 90 -30.56 16.72 5.18
N ALA A 91 -29.75 16.20 6.11
CA ALA A 91 -28.29 16.34 6.10
C ALA A 91 -27.58 15.10 6.61
N PHE A 92 -26.37 14.95 6.19
CA PHE A 92 -25.42 13.94 6.64
C PHE A 92 -25.10 14.14 8.13
N GLY A 93 -25.37 13.16 8.98
CA GLY A 93 -25.01 13.23 10.39
C GLY A 93 -25.86 14.14 11.26
N GLY A 94 -27.08 14.49 10.82
CA GLY A 94 -27.90 15.53 11.42
C GLY A 94 -28.68 15.18 12.69
N VAL A 95 -28.43 14.06 13.37
CA VAL A 95 -29.13 13.71 14.61
C VAL A 95 -28.14 13.76 15.76
N THR A 96 -28.35 14.74 16.66
CA THR A 96 -27.52 14.88 17.87
C THR A 96 -27.92 13.84 18.92
N PRO A 97 -27.00 13.35 19.79
CA PRO A 97 -27.33 12.45 20.89
C PRO A 97 -28.47 12.89 21.77
N ASP A 98 -28.60 14.19 22.02
CA ASP A 98 -29.66 14.79 22.85
C ASP A 98 -31.05 14.63 22.24
N SER A 99 -31.20 14.25 20.99
CA SER A 99 -32.46 14.02 20.30
C SER A 99 -33.05 12.64 20.51
N TYR A 100 -32.25 11.72 21.10
CA TYR A 100 -32.65 10.32 21.31
C TYR A 100 -33.08 10.07 22.74
N PRO A 101 -34.03 9.12 22.99
CA PRO A 101 -34.27 8.59 24.33
C PRO A 101 -32.97 7.90 24.84
N LYS A 102 -32.76 7.89 26.15
CA LYS A 102 -31.59 7.27 26.80
C LYS A 102 -31.46 5.77 26.46
N GLU A 103 -32.59 5.10 26.34
CA GLU A 103 -32.70 3.76 25.81
C GLU A 103 -33.67 3.76 24.63
N GLY A 104 -33.27 3.22 23.48
CA GLY A 104 -34.12 3.22 22.32
C GLY A 104 -33.44 2.80 21.05
N VAL A 105 -34.18 2.70 19.99
CA VAL A 105 -33.75 2.28 18.67
C VAL A 105 -34.05 3.36 17.64
N ALA A 106 -33.11 3.58 16.75
CA ALA A 106 -33.31 4.44 15.61
C ALA A 106 -33.38 3.64 14.30
N VAL A 107 -34.42 3.83 13.52
CA VAL A 107 -34.58 3.18 12.24
C VAL A 107 -34.65 4.21 11.14
N VAL A 108 -33.77 4.10 10.16
CA VAL A 108 -33.76 4.94 8.96
C VAL A 108 -34.30 4.15 7.79
N ARG A 109 -35.26 4.71 7.07
CA ARG A 109 -35.85 4.13 5.86
C ARG A 109 -35.81 5.15 4.74
N GLY A 110 -35.76 4.68 3.53
CA GLY A 110 -35.77 5.49 2.31
C GLY A 110 -35.41 4.66 1.10
N TYR A 111 -34.88 5.32 0.10
CA TYR A 111 -34.44 4.66 -1.12
C TYR A 111 -32.97 4.97 -1.40
N ILE A 112 -32.28 4.02 -2.00
CA ILE A 112 -30.96 4.18 -2.60
C ILE A 112 -31.17 4.29 -4.12
N GLN A 113 -30.56 5.31 -4.74
CA GLN A 113 -30.54 5.50 -6.18
C GLN A 113 -29.10 5.80 -6.62
N MET A 114 -28.35 4.75 -6.96
CA MET A 114 -26.98 4.91 -7.39
C MET A 114 -26.90 5.48 -8.81
N PRO A 115 -25.92 6.36 -9.11
CA PRO A 115 -25.82 7.00 -10.42
C PRO A 115 -25.41 6.01 -11.53
N VAL A 116 -24.73 4.92 -11.18
CA VAL A 116 -24.16 3.95 -12.11
C VAL A 116 -24.46 2.53 -11.64
N THR A 117 -24.77 1.65 -12.60
CA THR A 117 -24.89 0.21 -12.32
C THR A 117 -23.55 -0.33 -11.83
N GLY A 118 -23.57 -1.08 -10.73
CA GLY A 118 -22.35 -1.58 -10.12
C GLY A 118 -22.56 -2.46 -8.90
N VAL A 119 -21.47 -2.97 -8.35
CA VAL A 119 -21.45 -3.73 -7.10
C VAL A 119 -21.01 -2.80 -5.99
N TYR A 120 -21.79 -2.73 -4.92
CA TYR A 120 -21.60 -1.77 -3.83
C TYR A 120 -21.53 -2.46 -2.48
N GLU A 121 -20.68 -1.92 -1.59
CA GLU A 121 -20.66 -2.20 -0.17
C GLU A 121 -21.02 -0.93 0.60
N PHE A 122 -21.78 -1.09 1.68
CA PHE A 122 -22.26 0.01 2.50
C PHE A 122 -21.78 -0.17 3.94
N ARG A 123 -21.44 0.94 4.59
CA ARG A 123 -21.05 0.99 6.00
C ARG A 123 -21.90 2.06 6.69
N PRO A 124 -23.04 1.66 7.29
CA PRO A 124 -23.87 2.58 8.03
C PRO A 124 -23.29 2.91 9.40
N GLY A 125 -23.60 4.09 9.92
CA GLY A 125 -23.44 4.52 11.30
C GLY A 125 -22.03 4.47 11.89
N TYR A 126 -21.86 4.92 13.10
CA TYR A 126 -20.59 4.99 13.82
C TYR A 126 -20.66 4.58 15.27
N GLY A 127 -19.49 4.20 15.78
CA GLY A 127 -19.19 3.88 17.15
C GLY A 127 -18.69 2.45 17.29
N ALA A 128 -17.60 2.25 18.03
CA ALA A 128 -17.00 0.92 18.25
C ALA A 128 -17.96 -0.02 19.02
N SER A 129 -18.90 0.54 19.76
CA SER A 129 -19.85 -0.16 20.63
C SER A 129 -21.26 -0.32 20.04
N GLU A 130 -21.51 0.17 18.82
CA GLU A 130 -22.86 0.17 18.26
C GLU A 130 -23.22 -1.13 17.56
N GLU A 131 -24.48 -1.50 17.67
CA GLU A 131 -25.07 -2.56 16.86
C GLU A 131 -25.90 -1.93 15.71
N ASN A 132 -25.56 -2.30 14.48
CA ASN A 132 -26.17 -1.78 13.27
C ASN A 132 -26.53 -2.89 12.32
N ILE A 133 -27.74 -2.82 11.76
CA ILE A 133 -28.21 -3.73 10.73
C ILE A 133 -28.64 -2.91 9.53
N MET A 134 -28.19 -3.28 8.33
CA MET A 134 -28.67 -2.67 7.09
C MET A 134 -29.22 -3.71 6.15
N VAL A 135 -30.45 -3.43 5.69
CA VAL A 135 -31.15 -4.22 4.67
C VAL A 135 -31.35 -3.33 3.45
N VAL A 136 -31.05 -3.87 2.26
CA VAL A 136 -31.30 -3.23 0.97
C VAL A 136 -32.05 -4.22 0.09
N ASP A 137 -33.16 -3.81 -0.48
CA ASP A 137 -34.03 -4.63 -1.31
C ASP A 137 -34.37 -5.99 -0.67
N GLY A 138 -34.71 -5.97 0.61
CA GLY A 138 -35.00 -7.18 1.42
C GLY A 138 -33.79 -8.02 1.83
N THR A 139 -32.59 -7.69 1.37
CA THR A 139 -31.37 -8.45 1.69
C THR A 139 -30.55 -7.77 2.79
N GLU A 140 -30.23 -8.48 3.87
CA GLU A 140 -29.28 -8.01 4.89
C GLU A 140 -27.87 -7.99 4.31
N ILE A 141 -27.32 -6.76 4.16
CA ILE A 141 -26.01 -6.51 3.57
C ILE A 141 -24.96 -6.09 4.57
N TYR A 142 -25.39 -5.68 5.76
CA TYR A 142 -24.46 -5.27 6.83
C TYR A 142 -25.03 -5.60 8.19
N ARG A 143 -24.18 -6.15 9.06
CA ARG A 143 -24.46 -6.33 10.48
C ARG A 143 -23.20 -6.12 11.30
N LYS A 144 -23.29 -5.29 12.32
CA LYS A 144 -22.27 -5.12 13.34
C LYS A 144 -22.88 -5.34 14.71
N VAL A 145 -22.19 -6.11 15.55
CA VAL A 145 -22.53 -6.30 16.98
C VAL A 145 -21.47 -5.62 17.84
N PRO A 146 -21.81 -5.19 19.07
CA PRO A 146 -20.86 -4.57 19.98
C PRO A 146 -19.62 -5.43 20.18
N GLY A 147 -18.42 -4.81 20.07
CA GLY A 147 -17.13 -5.51 20.20
C GLY A 147 -16.76 -6.49 19.08
N GLY A 148 -17.67 -6.74 18.13
CA GLY A 148 -17.46 -7.64 17.00
C GLY A 148 -16.95 -6.92 15.74
N LYS A 149 -16.36 -7.72 14.82
CA LYS A 149 -16.10 -7.25 13.45
C LYS A 149 -17.42 -7.21 12.67
N PRO A 150 -17.64 -6.21 11.81
CA PRO A 150 -18.83 -6.18 10.97
C PRO A 150 -18.85 -7.34 9.98
N VAL A 151 -20.02 -7.92 9.77
CA VAL A 151 -20.30 -8.76 8.60
C VAL A 151 -20.85 -7.86 7.52
N GLN A 152 -20.21 -7.85 6.37
CA GLN A 152 -20.54 -6.98 5.23
C GLN A 152 -20.66 -7.82 3.95
N LYS A 153 -21.69 -7.55 3.15
CA LYS A 153 -21.92 -8.19 1.86
C LYS A 153 -22.04 -7.13 0.77
N SER A 154 -21.50 -7.45 -0.38
CA SER A 154 -21.71 -6.63 -1.58
C SER A 154 -23.10 -6.86 -2.18
N ILE A 155 -23.68 -5.81 -2.75
CA ILE A 155 -24.95 -5.86 -3.48
C ILE A 155 -24.81 -5.21 -4.85
N LYS A 156 -25.38 -5.83 -5.87
CA LYS A 156 -25.46 -5.24 -7.22
C LYS A 156 -26.69 -4.35 -7.31
N LEU A 157 -26.48 -3.09 -7.69
CA LEU A 157 -27.54 -2.11 -7.89
C LEU A 157 -27.50 -1.57 -9.31
N GLU A 158 -28.68 -1.34 -9.90
CA GLU A 158 -28.82 -0.72 -11.22
C GLU A 158 -28.78 0.80 -11.11
N GLY A 159 -28.02 1.44 -11.99
CA GLY A 159 -27.94 2.90 -12.07
C GLY A 159 -29.29 3.54 -12.35
N GLY A 160 -29.63 4.57 -11.60
CA GLY A 160 -30.90 5.30 -11.72
C GLY A 160 -32.12 4.61 -11.11
N LYS A 161 -32.03 3.33 -10.70
CA LYS A 161 -33.14 2.61 -10.07
C LYS A 161 -33.23 2.93 -8.59
N LYS A 162 -34.42 3.28 -8.10
CA LYS A 162 -34.72 3.44 -6.67
C LYS A 162 -34.92 2.05 -6.04
N VAL A 163 -34.16 1.73 -5.00
CA VAL A 163 -34.24 0.48 -4.23
C VAL A 163 -34.47 0.82 -2.75
N PRO A 164 -35.40 0.16 -2.06
CA PRO A 164 -35.69 0.46 -0.65
C PRO A 164 -34.53 0.05 0.24
N PHE A 165 -34.24 0.83 1.28
CA PHE A 165 -33.30 0.46 2.32
C PHE A 165 -33.88 0.69 3.71
N LYS A 166 -33.37 -0.08 4.68
CA LYS A 166 -33.62 0.09 6.11
C LYS A 166 -32.31 -0.07 6.89
N ILE A 167 -32.01 0.90 7.76
CA ILE A 167 -30.93 0.79 8.74
C ILE A 167 -31.55 0.78 10.12
N THR A 168 -31.21 -0.19 10.94
CA THR A 168 -31.60 -0.28 12.35
C THR A 168 -30.37 -0.05 13.22
N HIS A 169 -30.37 1.03 13.99
CA HIS A 169 -29.36 1.35 14.99
C HIS A 169 -29.91 0.94 16.36
N LEU A 170 -29.37 -0.13 16.90
CA LEU A 170 -29.86 -0.74 18.15
C LEU A 170 -29.26 -0.09 19.41
N ASN A 171 -28.31 0.79 19.26
CA ASN A 171 -27.67 1.48 20.37
C ASN A 171 -27.49 2.98 20.07
N ASN A 172 -28.53 3.65 19.94
CA ASN A 172 -28.86 5.09 19.93
C ASN A 172 -27.79 6.19 19.73
N GLN A 173 -26.55 5.88 19.40
CA GLN A 173 -25.48 6.89 19.30
C GLN A 173 -25.06 7.18 17.84
N GLY A 174 -25.82 6.76 16.86
CA GLY A 174 -25.37 6.75 15.50
C GLY A 174 -25.78 7.92 14.63
N ASN A 175 -24.87 8.37 13.81
CA ASN A 175 -25.19 9.04 12.58
C ASN A 175 -25.83 8.04 11.63
N ALA A 176 -27.02 8.33 11.19
CA ALA A 176 -27.86 7.43 10.43
C ALA A 176 -27.26 6.95 9.11
N LEU A 177 -26.50 7.81 8.46
CA LEU A 177 -25.88 7.55 7.17
C LEU A 177 -24.37 7.35 7.33
N GLY A 178 -23.76 6.66 6.41
CA GLY A 178 -22.35 6.26 6.52
C GLY A 178 -21.55 6.44 5.24
N TRP A 179 -20.94 5.39 4.79
CA TRP A 179 -20.07 5.36 3.61
C TRP A 179 -20.47 4.22 2.69
N TYR A 180 -20.24 4.40 1.39
CA TYR A 180 -20.31 3.32 0.43
C TYR A 180 -19.05 3.26 -0.43
N SER A 181 -18.76 2.09 -0.95
CA SER A 181 -17.69 1.85 -1.91
C SER A 181 -18.24 1.09 -3.10
N ARG A 182 -17.88 1.50 -4.31
CA ARG A 182 -18.11 0.69 -5.50
C ARG A 182 -16.99 -0.34 -5.63
N MET A 183 -17.35 -1.62 -5.72
CA MET A 183 -16.40 -2.75 -5.64
C MET A 183 -15.89 -3.22 -6.99
N ASP A 184 -16.67 -3.02 -8.05
CA ASP A 184 -16.40 -3.46 -9.42
C ASP A 184 -15.80 -2.35 -10.31
N ILE A 185 -15.13 -1.38 -9.69
CA ILE A 185 -14.38 -0.38 -10.48
C ILE A 185 -13.22 -1.10 -11.17
N PRO A 186 -13.14 -1.05 -12.51
CA PRO A 186 -12.07 -1.69 -13.26
C PRO A 186 -10.68 -1.30 -12.75
N GLY A 187 -9.77 -2.27 -12.72
CA GLY A 187 -8.38 -2.04 -12.31
C GLY A 187 -8.15 -1.84 -10.80
N THR A 188 -9.20 -1.86 -9.95
CA THR A 188 -9.00 -2.01 -8.50
C THR A 188 -8.63 -3.44 -8.17
N LEU A 189 -7.85 -3.65 -7.09
CA LEU A 189 -7.39 -4.99 -6.71
C LEU A 189 -8.56 -5.94 -6.45
N LYS A 190 -9.61 -5.47 -5.76
CA LYS A 190 -10.82 -6.27 -5.51
C LYS A 190 -11.52 -6.68 -6.82
N SER A 191 -11.62 -5.78 -7.79
CA SER A 191 -12.19 -6.12 -9.10
C SER A 191 -11.33 -7.15 -9.81
N VAL A 192 -10.04 -6.92 -9.90
CA VAL A 192 -9.06 -7.77 -10.58
C VAL A 192 -9.02 -9.18 -9.97
N VAL A 193 -9.08 -9.30 -8.64
CA VAL A 193 -9.03 -10.59 -7.95
C VAL A 193 -10.39 -11.29 -7.97
N ASN A 194 -11.45 -10.62 -7.51
CA ASN A 194 -12.73 -11.27 -7.23
C ASN A 194 -13.65 -11.36 -8.46
N HIS A 195 -13.52 -10.43 -9.41
CA HIS A 195 -14.37 -10.42 -10.62
C HIS A 195 -13.64 -10.92 -11.86
N GLU A 196 -12.34 -10.61 -12.02
CA GLU A 196 -11.55 -11.06 -13.17
C GLU A 196 -10.79 -12.37 -12.89
N GLY A 197 -10.71 -12.81 -11.63
CA GLY A 197 -10.10 -14.08 -11.23
C GLY A 197 -8.56 -14.11 -11.34
N LYS A 198 -7.90 -12.95 -11.42
CA LYS A 198 -6.43 -12.81 -11.40
C LYS A 198 -5.91 -12.80 -9.96
N PHE A 199 -4.64 -13.17 -9.75
CA PHE A 199 -3.96 -13.13 -8.44
C PHE A 199 -4.75 -13.79 -7.30
N LYS A 200 -5.41 -14.91 -7.56
CA LYS A 200 -6.26 -15.63 -6.58
C LYS A 200 -5.52 -16.04 -5.31
N TYR A 201 -4.21 -16.13 -5.36
CA TYR A 201 -3.37 -16.43 -4.20
C TYR A 201 -3.37 -15.34 -3.12
N LEU A 202 -3.96 -14.16 -3.40
CA LEU A 202 -4.09 -13.07 -2.43
C LEU A 202 -5.29 -13.24 -1.48
N VAL A 203 -6.20 -14.16 -1.76
CA VAL A 203 -7.48 -14.28 -1.04
C VAL A 203 -7.75 -15.71 -0.58
N ASP A 204 -8.54 -15.82 0.48
CA ASP A 204 -9.13 -17.07 0.92
C ASP A 204 -10.30 -17.52 0.01
N ASP A 205 -10.88 -18.69 0.31
CA ASP A 205 -12.03 -19.25 -0.43
C ASP A 205 -13.29 -18.35 -0.39
N LYS A 206 -13.31 -17.36 0.52
CA LYS A 206 -14.40 -16.39 0.69
C LYS A 206 -14.12 -15.06 -0.04
N GLY A 207 -12.94 -14.93 -0.68
CA GLY A 207 -12.52 -13.72 -1.37
C GLY A 207 -11.97 -12.62 -0.45
N ASN A 208 -11.62 -12.93 0.81
CA ASN A 208 -10.98 -12.00 1.72
C ASN A 208 -9.47 -12.01 1.51
N PHE A 209 -8.82 -10.86 1.49
CA PHE A 209 -7.37 -10.77 1.43
C PHE A 209 -6.73 -11.39 2.67
N VAL A 210 -5.69 -12.18 2.46
CA VAL A 210 -4.98 -12.92 3.50
C VAL A 210 -3.53 -12.42 3.58
N PRO A 211 -3.07 -11.96 4.75
CA PRO A 211 -1.67 -11.62 4.96
C PRO A 211 -0.77 -12.85 4.76
N ARG A 212 0.44 -12.63 4.26
CA ARG A 212 1.48 -13.66 4.33
C ARG A 212 2.02 -13.74 5.76
N ASP A 213 2.42 -14.93 6.19
CA ASP A 213 2.99 -15.20 7.51
C ASP A 213 4.52 -15.44 7.47
N ASP A 214 5.11 -15.39 6.27
CA ASP A 214 6.54 -15.60 5.99
C ASP A 214 7.24 -14.35 5.42
N VAL A 215 6.48 -13.33 4.99
CA VAL A 215 7.01 -12.07 4.45
C VAL A 215 6.52 -10.90 5.29
N TRP A 216 7.45 -10.21 5.93
CA TRP A 216 7.17 -8.97 6.67
C TRP A 216 7.45 -7.75 5.82
N TYR A 217 6.58 -6.76 5.90
CA TYR A 217 6.77 -5.46 5.28
C TYR A 217 7.09 -4.40 6.32
N LYS A 218 8.12 -3.60 6.03
CA LYS A 218 8.45 -2.38 6.76
C LYS A 218 8.73 -1.24 5.79
N GLY A 219 7.91 -0.19 5.81
CA GLY A 219 8.18 1.06 5.10
C GLY A 219 8.90 2.07 5.98
N VAL A 220 9.81 2.84 5.38
CA VAL A 220 10.47 4.00 6.00
C VAL A 220 10.24 5.23 5.13
N VAL A 221 10.17 6.41 5.74
CA VAL A 221 9.87 7.72 5.13
C VAL A 221 8.40 7.83 4.71
N THR A 222 7.95 7.00 3.77
CA THR A 222 6.55 6.91 3.36
C THR A 222 6.07 5.47 3.35
N ALA A 223 4.76 5.26 3.21
CA ALA A 223 4.16 3.92 3.26
C ALA A 223 4.63 3.11 4.48
N THR A 224 4.59 3.74 5.66
CA THR A 224 5.28 3.34 6.89
C THR A 224 4.66 2.16 7.62
N ALA A 225 3.79 1.37 6.95
CA ALA A 225 3.26 0.15 7.54
C ALA A 225 4.39 -0.78 8.05
N ASN A 226 4.11 -1.50 9.14
CA ASN A 226 5.03 -2.45 9.76
C ASN A 226 4.22 -3.67 10.17
N LYS A 227 4.12 -4.65 9.28
CA LYS A 227 3.20 -5.79 9.44
C LYS A 227 3.57 -6.94 8.49
N TRP A 228 2.96 -8.10 8.66
CA TRP A 228 2.95 -9.14 7.64
C TRP A 228 2.43 -8.58 6.32
N LEU A 229 3.06 -8.98 5.21
CA LEU A 229 2.76 -8.45 3.89
C LEU A 229 1.30 -8.72 3.51
N ASP A 230 0.57 -7.66 3.21
CA ASP A 230 -0.85 -7.66 2.86
C ASP A 230 -1.20 -6.37 2.09
N ILE A 231 -2.46 -6.20 1.72
CA ILE A 231 -3.00 -4.92 1.26
C ILE A 231 -2.70 -3.79 2.27
N GLY A 232 -2.61 -2.56 1.79
CA GLY A 232 -2.32 -1.39 2.64
C GLY A 232 -0.84 -1.21 2.98
N CYS A 233 0.07 -1.83 2.23
CA CYS A 233 1.51 -1.55 2.27
C CYS A 233 1.93 -0.46 1.25
N GLY A 234 0.99 0.12 0.52
CA GLY A 234 1.19 1.30 -0.32
C GLY A 234 1.06 2.62 0.42
N ALA A 235 0.70 3.69 -0.29
CA ALA A 235 0.59 5.06 0.24
C ALA A 235 -0.46 5.20 1.37
N GLY A 236 -1.39 4.27 1.48
CA GLY A 236 -2.41 4.24 2.53
C GLY A 236 -3.04 2.86 2.68
N ALA A 237 -3.94 2.71 3.67
CA ALA A 237 -4.57 1.43 4.01
C ALA A 237 -5.38 0.78 2.86
N THR A 238 -5.75 1.57 1.85
CA THR A 238 -6.51 1.13 0.67
C THR A 238 -5.67 1.14 -0.60
N SER A 239 -4.35 1.10 -0.48
CA SER A 239 -3.45 1.09 -1.64
C SER A 239 -2.38 0.00 -1.54
N ILE A 240 -1.87 -0.40 -2.71
CA ILE A 240 -0.75 -1.31 -2.88
C ILE A 240 0.27 -0.69 -3.83
N GLY A 241 1.50 -1.13 -3.72
CA GLY A 241 2.56 -0.93 -4.70
C GLY A 241 3.07 -2.27 -5.23
N PRO A 242 4.26 -2.29 -5.86
CA PRO A 242 4.86 -3.51 -6.37
C PRO A 242 5.28 -4.48 -5.26
N GLU A 243 5.43 -4.03 -4.01
CA GLU A 243 5.82 -4.87 -2.87
C GLU A 243 4.93 -6.10 -2.70
N LEU A 244 3.62 -5.99 -3.01
CA LEU A 244 2.70 -7.09 -2.81
C LEU A 244 2.99 -8.24 -3.78
N GLY A 245 3.05 -7.96 -5.08
CA GLY A 245 3.43 -8.97 -6.08
C GLY A 245 4.85 -9.48 -5.91
N PHE A 246 5.81 -8.57 -5.65
CA PHE A 246 7.21 -8.91 -5.39
C PHE A 246 7.36 -9.88 -4.20
N GLY A 247 6.72 -9.56 -3.07
CA GLY A 247 6.81 -10.34 -1.85
C GLY A 247 6.23 -11.74 -1.99
N HIS A 248 5.15 -11.90 -2.78
CA HIS A 248 4.64 -13.23 -3.10
C HIS A 248 5.63 -14.07 -3.91
N MET A 249 6.35 -13.45 -4.86
CA MET A 249 7.34 -14.19 -5.65
C MET A 249 8.53 -14.62 -4.80
N VAL A 250 9.11 -13.71 -4.03
CA VAL A 250 10.30 -14.04 -3.21
C VAL A 250 9.95 -14.91 -2.00
N GLY A 251 8.78 -14.69 -1.35
CA GLY A 251 8.33 -15.51 -0.25
C GLY A 251 8.10 -16.98 -0.66
N ASN A 252 7.51 -17.21 -1.83
CA ASN A 252 7.33 -18.57 -2.35
C ASN A 252 8.65 -19.28 -2.68
N HIS A 253 9.76 -18.55 -2.81
CA HIS A 253 11.08 -19.11 -3.14
C HIS A 253 11.91 -19.45 -1.90
N HIS A 254 11.80 -18.63 -0.85
CA HIS A 254 12.60 -18.78 0.35
C HIS A 254 11.92 -19.67 1.39
N GLU A 255 12.70 -20.52 2.04
CA GLU A 255 12.31 -21.20 3.28
C GLU A 255 12.52 -20.28 4.50
N GLU A 256 13.45 -19.32 4.37
CA GLU A 256 13.77 -18.32 5.38
C GLU A 256 12.72 -17.21 5.39
N PRO A 257 12.45 -16.58 6.54
CA PRO A 257 11.63 -15.38 6.59
C PRO A 257 12.18 -14.29 5.68
N VAL A 258 11.28 -13.52 5.08
CA VAL A 258 11.61 -12.41 4.19
C VAL A 258 11.19 -11.09 4.83
N LEU A 259 12.06 -10.08 4.78
CA LEU A 259 11.76 -8.70 5.09
C LEU A 259 11.80 -7.86 3.81
N ILE A 260 10.69 -7.23 3.46
CA ILE A 260 10.66 -6.16 2.47
C ILE A 260 10.81 -4.83 3.22
N LEU A 261 11.94 -4.19 3.04
CA LEU A 261 12.24 -2.86 3.57
C LEU A 261 12.06 -1.83 2.45
N LYS A 262 10.97 -1.04 2.51
CA LYS A 262 10.66 -0.06 1.45
C LYS A 262 11.10 1.34 1.86
N ALA A 263 12.06 1.90 1.10
CA ALA A 263 12.65 3.22 1.28
C ALA A 263 12.35 4.08 0.05
N SER A 264 11.17 4.71 0.01
CA SER A 264 10.66 5.41 -1.17
C SER A 264 9.96 6.71 -0.81
N GLN A 265 9.91 7.66 -1.76
CA GLN A 265 9.25 8.95 -1.59
C GLN A 265 8.66 9.45 -2.90
N GLY A 266 7.41 9.94 -2.86
CA GLY A 266 6.71 10.47 -4.03
C GLY A 266 7.35 11.73 -4.60
N ASN A 267 7.20 11.91 -5.93
CA ASN A 267 7.65 13.10 -6.66
C ASN A 267 9.14 13.42 -6.48
N ARG A 268 10.01 12.41 -6.58
CA ARG A 268 11.46 12.52 -6.43
C ARG A 268 12.18 12.04 -7.68
N SER A 269 13.17 12.82 -8.13
CA SER A 269 14.05 12.53 -9.26
C SER A 269 15.29 11.75 -8.83
N LEU A 270 15.88 11.00 -9.74
CA LEU A 270 17.21 10.44 -9.55
C LEU A 270 18.30 11.48 -9.76
N GLY A 271 18.09 12.39 -10.71
CA GLY A 271 19.09 13.41 -11.07
C GLY A 271 19.29 14.51 -10.02
N TRP A 272 18.34 14.66 -9.07
CA TRP A 272 18.41 15.66 -8.03
C TRP A 272 18.14 15.08 -6.64
N ASP A 273 16.92 14.57 -6.39
CA ASP A 273 16.47 14.18 -5.05
C ASP A 273 17.18 12.94 -4.52
N PHE A 274 17.33 11.90 -5.35
CA PHE A 274 18.02 10.64 -5.03
C PHE A 274 19.45 10.58 -5.57
N LEU A 275 20.04 11.73 -5.90
CA LEU A 275 21.39 11.75 -6.44
C LEU A 275 22.39 11.11 -5.45
N PRO A 276 23.11 10.03 -5.84
CA PRO A 276 23.92 9.28 -4.89
C PRO A 276 25.16 10.06 -4.40
N PRO A 277 25.65 9.78 -3.19
CA PRO A 277 26.90 10.33 -2.70
C PRO A 277 28.07 10.18 -3.68
N GLY A 278 28.84 11.25 -3.87
CA GLY A 278 29.97 11.29 -4.80
C GLY A 278 29.61 11.66 -6.24
N SER A 279 28.33 11.91 -6.54
CA SER A 279 27.95 12.45 -7.85
C SER A 279 28.51 13.85 -8.09
N ALA A 280 29.20 14.04 -9.21
CA ALA A 280 29.75 15.34 -9.62
C ALA A 280 28.69 16.25 -10.24
N SER A 281 28.89 17.57 -10.12
CA SER A 281 28.18 18.57 -10.91
C SER A 281 28.50 18.40 -12.43
N PHE A 282 27.61 18.90 -13.29
CA PHE A 282 27.82 18.88 -14.73
C PHE A 282 27.20 20.09 -15.41
N GLU A 283 27.66 20.38 -16.62
CA GLU A 283 27.13 21.45 -17.44
C GLU A 283 26.20 20.89 -18.53
N GLN A 284 25.14 21.62 -18.84
CA GLN A 284 24.24 21.33 -19.95
C GLN A 284 23.81 22.62 -20.61
N THR A 285 23.87 22.67 -21.94
CA THR A 285 23.36 23.79 -22.73
C THR A 285 21.97 23.46 -23.27
N ASP A 286 20.99 24.30 -22.97
CA ASP A 286 19.63 24.18 -23.47
C ASP A 286 19.53 24.59 -24.96
N ALA A 287 18.40 24.29 -25.60
CA ALA A 287 18.16 24.56 -27.00
C ALA A 287 18.20 26.04 -27.36
N ASP A 288 18.01 26.94 -26.41
CA ASP A 288 18.11 28.41 -26.59
C ASP A 288 19.58 28.94 -26.46
N GLY A 289 20.55 28.03 -26.25
CA GLY A 289 21.95 28.35 -26.07
C GLY A 289 22.35 28.76 -24.66
N THR A 290 21.42 28.71 -23.68
CA THR A 290 21.75 28.97 -22.28
C THR A 290 22.46 27.76 -21.65
N THR A 291 23.66 27.99 -21.10
CA THR A 291 24.39 26.94 -20.36
C THR A 291 24.08 27.03 -18.87
N TRP A 292 23.79 25.88 -18.28
CA TRP A 292 23.47 25.70 -16.90
C TRP A 292 24.49 24.76 -16.22
N ASP A 293 24.86 25.10 -15.00
CA ASP A 293 25.52 24.20 -14.08
C ASP A 293 24.47 23.44 -13.28
N TYR A 294 24.52 22.12 -13.28
CA TYR A 294 23.67 21.24 -12.50
C TYR A 294 24.40 20.74 -11.26
N ALA A 295 23.68 20.71 -10.15
CA ALA A 295 24.24 20.36 -8.84
C ALA A 295 24.81 18.94 -8.79
N GLY A 296 25.98 18.80 -8.20
CA GLY A 296 26.48 17.53 -7.69
C GLY A 296 25.95 17.26 -6.28
N TYR A 297 26.24 16.07 -5.75
CA TYR A 297 25.77 15.65 -4.42
C TYR A 297 26.09 16.70 -3.33
N LYS A 298 25.08 17.03 -2.52
CA LYS A 298 25.04 18.07 -1.47
C LYS A 298 25.12 19.52 -1.95
N GLN A 299 25.13 19.77 -3.23
CA GLN A 299 25.02 21.15 -3.74
C GLN A 299 23.56 21.59 -3.84
N SER A 300 23.32 22.91 -3.93
CA SER A 300 22.02 23.56 -4.01
C SER A 300 22.14 24.91 -4.73
N PRO A 301 21.17 25.34 -5.54
CA PRO A 301 19.93 24.64 -5.94
C PRO A 301 20.17 23.56 -7.01
N ASP A 302 19.10 22.96 -7.57
CA ASP A 302 19.18 21.92 -8.62
C ASP A 302 20.07 22.33 -9.79
N ARG A 303 19.92 23.59 -10.27
CA ARG A 303 20.77 24.19 -11.31
C ARG A 303 20.85 25.70 -11.17
N TRP A 304 21.89 26.28 -11.76
CA TRP A 304 22.05 27.73 -11.89
C TRP A 304 22.69 28.09 -13.25
N LYS A 305 22.46 29.32 -13.71
CA LYS A 305 23.03 29.78 -14.99
C LYS A 305 24.55 29.84 -14.85
N LYS A 306 25.27 29.27 -15.81
CA LYS A 306 26.75 29.28 -15.81
C LYS A 306 27.30 30.70 -15.67
N GLY A 307 28.27 30.85 -14.79
CA GLY A 307 28.89 32.14 -14.48
C GLY A 307 28.09 33.00 -13.49
N THR A 308 27.01 32.46 -12.89
CA THR A 308 26.32 33.11 -11.76
C THR A 308 26.54 32.37 -10.46
N GLU A 309 26.47 33.08 -9.34
CA GLU A 309 26.54 32.45 -8.02
C GLU A 309 25.22 31.69 -7.71
N PRO A 310 25.31 30.42 -7.27
CA PRO A 310 24.12 29.66 -6.91
C PRO A 310 23.47 30.25 -5.66
N LYS A 311 22.14 30.41 -5.70
CA LYS A 311 21.35 30.78 -4.52
C LYS A 311 20.81 29.51 -3.90
N ALA A 312 21.48 29.01 -2.86
CA ALA A 312 21.09 27.81 -2.15
C ALA A 312 19.64 27.91 -1.59
N ILE A 313 18.94 26.80 -1.64
CA ILE A 313 17.62 26.61 -1.03
C ILE A 313 17.77 25.60 0.11
N GLU A 314 16.71 25.39 0.90
CA GLU A 314 16.73 24.41 1.99
C GLU A 314 17.00 22.97 1.51
N TRP A 315 16.60 22.64 0.27
CA TRP A 315 16.82 21.34 -0.34
C TRP A 315 18.19 21.26 -1.03
N TYR A 316 18.84 20.10 -1.01
CA TYR A 316 20.11 19.83 -1.70
C TYR A 316 20.06 18.52 -2.51
N ALA A 317 20.95 18.40 -3.47
CA ALA A 317 21.12 17.22 -4.30
C ALA A 317 21.44 15.97 -3.45
N GLY A 318 20.61 14.94 -3.53
CA GLY A 318 20.77 13.72 -2.74
C GLY A 318 20.07 13.72 -1.38
N LYS A 319 19.35 14.79 -1.01
CA LYS A 319 18.67 14.83 0.31
C LYS A 319 17.71 13.65 0.51
N GLN A 320 16.94 13.28 -0.50
CA GLN A 320 16.03 12.15 -0.37
C GLN A 320 16.76 10.81 -0.36
N TYR A 321 17.90 10.70 -1.04
CA TYR A 321 18.80 9.55 -0.89
C TYR A 321 19.20 9.37 0.56
N ASP A 322 19.74 10.42 1.17
CA ASP A 322 20.16 10.40 2.57
C ASP A 322 19.01 9.99 3.50
N GLU A 323 17.85 10.68 3.42
CA GLU A 323 16.68 10.38 4.26
C GLU A 323 16.19 8.92 4.13
N CYS A 324 16.09 8.40 2.92
CA CYS A 324 15.59 7.05 2.68
C CYS A 324 16.57 5.97 3.15
N PHE A 325 17.83 6.09 2.81
CA PHE A 325 18.78 5.02 3.07
C PHE A 325 19.40 5.10 4.46
N GLU A 326 19.48 6.27 5.08
CA GLU A 326 19.79 6.37 6.51
C GLU A 326 18.69 5.76 7.37
N ALA A 327 17.41 6.03 7.07
CA ALA A 327 16.30 5.40 7.76
C ALA A 327 16.28 3.86 7.57
N ALA A 328 16.61 3.36 6.39
CA ALA A 328 16.73 1.92 6.16
C ALA A 328 17.89 1.31 6.97
N LYS A 329 19.05 1.94 6.98
CA LYS A 329 20.21 1.51 7.78
C LYS A 329 19.91 1.54 9.28
N GLU A 330 19.17 2.53 9.77
CA GLU A 330 18.74 2.60 11.18
C GLU A 330 17.85 1.41 11.57
N VAL A 331 16.89 1.03 10.71
CA VAL A 331 16.05 -0.15 10.94
C VAL A 331 16.89 -1.40 11.04
N LEU A 332 17.86 -1.58 10.14
CA LEU A 332 18.74 -2.76 10.11
C LEU A 332 19.74 -2.77 11.27
N ALA A 333 20.25 -1.62 11.71
CA ALA A 333 21.15 -1.51 12.86
C ALA A 333 20.44 -1.92 14.18
N LYS A 334 19.10 -1.76 14.23
CA LYS A 334 18.26 -2.15 15.38
C LYS A 334 17.42 -3.38 15.06
N PHE A 335 17.93 -4.31 14.25
CA PHE A 335 17.14 -5.42 13.68
C PHE A 335 16.44 -6.26 14.75
N ASP A 336 17.15 -6.71 15.77
CA ASP A 336 16.61 -7.54 16.86
C ASP A 336 15.57 -6.81 17.72
N GLU A 337 15.69 -5.48 17.83
CA GLU A 337 14.70 -4.63 18.53
C GLU A 337 13.44 -4.43 17.68
N LYS A 338 13.63 -4.16 16.38
CA LYS A 338 12.52 -3.86 15.46
C LYS A 338 11.75 -5.11 15.05
N PHE A 339 12.40 -6.27 15.06
CA PHE A 339 11.83 -7.56 14.66
C PHE A 339 12.08 -8.63 15.74
N PRO A 340 11.46 -8.50 16.94
CA PRO A 340 11.71 -9.39 18.07
C PRO A 340 11.37 -10.86 17.77
N GLN A 341 10.49 -11.12 16.79
CA GLN A 341 10.16 -12.47 16.31
C GLN A 341 11.35 -13.16 15.63
N TRP A 342 12.39 -12.43 15.23
CA TRP A 342 13.61 -12.94 14.59
C TRP A 342 14.89 -12.63 15.37
N LYS A 343 14.75 -12.30 16.64
CA LYS A 343 15.87 -11.92 17.51
C LYS A 343 16.97 -12.98 17.52
N GLY A 344 18.20 -12.55 17.29
CA GLY A 344 19.40 -13.40 17.25
C GLY A 344 19.59 -14.17 15.95
N ARG A 345 18.67 -14.08 15.00
CA ARG A 345 18.74 -14.78 13.71
C ARG A 345 19.66 -14.06 12.72
N GLY A 346 19.78 -12.74 12.84
CA GLY A 346 20.49 -11.89 11.89
C GLY A 346 19.76 -11.75 10.54
N TYR A 347 20.39 -11.05 9.62
CA TYR A 347 19.84 -10.84 8.28
C TYR A 347 20.96 -10.83 7.21
N GLU A 348 20.57 -11.01 5.96
CA GLU A 348 21.41 -10.71 4.78
C GLU A 348 20.64 -9.85 3.77
N ILE A 349 21.34 -8.95 3.09
CA ILE A 349 20.75 -8.18 2.00
C ILE A 349 20.62 -9.10 0.77
N ALA A 350 19.40 -9.51 0.49
CA ALA A 350 19.08 -10.45 -0.56
C ALA A 350 18.90 -9.80 -1.93
N GLY A 351 18.70 -8.48 -2.00
CA GLY A 351 18.62 -7.73 -3.24
C GLY A 351 18.02 -6.35 -3.11
N PHE A 352 18.08 -5.59 -4.21
CA PHE A 352 17.54 -4.24 -4.32
C PHE A 352 16.55 -4.17 -5.49
N GLY A 353 15.48 -3.39 -5.32
CA GLY A 353 14.53 -3.08 -6.39
C GLY A 353 14.34 -1.59 -6.56
N TRP A 354 14.30 -1.11 -7.80
CA TRP A 354 14.15 0.30 -8.16
C TRP A 354 13.01 0.51 -9.16
N TRP A 355 12.08 1.42 -8.85
CA TRP A 355 11.03 1.86 -9.78
C TRP A 355 10.82 3.37 -9.69
N GLN A 356 11.46 4.11 -10.58
CA GLN A 356 11.50 5.56 -10.59
C GLN A 356 11.78 6.05 -12.03
N GLY A 357 11.54 7.33 -12.34
CA GLY A 357 11.89 7.96 -13.61
C GLY A 357 10.95 9.10 -14.03
N HIS A 358 9.70 9.12 -13.50
CA HIS A 358 8.73 10.16 -13.88
C HIS A 358 9.26 11.58 -13.64
N LYS A 359 9.82 11.86 -12.47
CA LYS A 359 10.29 13.19 -12.09
C LYS A 359 11.51 13.66 -12.90
N ASP A 360 12.28 12.73 -13.47
CA ASP A 360 13.38 13.03 -14.41
C ASP A 360 12.89 13.26 -15.86
N GLY A 361 11.58 13.20 -16.08
CA GLY A 361 10.95 13.39 -17.38
C GLY A 361 10.45 12.11 -18.05
N GLY A 362 10.40 10.98 -17.37
CA GLY A 362 10.04 9.67 -17.93
C GLY A 362 8.63 9.54 -18.52
N GLU A 363 7.74 10.52 -18.30
CA GLU A 363 6.43 10.61 -18.97
C GLU A 363 6.46 11.54 -20.20
N GLN A 364 7.50 12.33 -20.38
CA GLN A 364 7.61 13.31 -21.47
C GLN A 364 8.04 12.62 -22.76
N GLY A 365 7.07 12.18 -23.55
CA GLY A 365 7.29 11.42 -24.77
C GLY A 365 7.60 12.28 -26.01
N LYS A 366 7.62 13.62 -25.90
CA LYS A 366 7.86 14.54 -27.02
C LYS A 366 8.99 15.52 -26.73
N GLY A 367 9.59 16.00 -27.80
CA GLY A 367 10.70 16.94 -27.74
C GLY A 367 12.02 16.30 -27.30
N ALA A 368 13.08 17.10 -27.23
CA ALA A 368 14.40 16.64 -26.80
C ALA A 368 14.43 16.29 -25.30
N ALA A 369 15.24 15.30 -24.92
CA ALA A 369 15.43 14.91 -23.54
C ALA A 369 16.05 16.05 -22.70
N GLY A 370 15.48 16.24 -21.50
CA GLY A 370 16.02 17.17 -20.50
C GLY A 370 17.32 16.65 -19.87
N ALA A 371 18.05 17.53 -19.18
CA ALA A 371 19.36 17.24 -18.60
C ALA A 371 19.36 16.02 -17.64
N HIS A 372 18.36 15.91 -16.77
CA HIS A 372 18.25 14.77 -15.84
C HIS A 372 18.00 13.46 -16.59
N ALA A 373 17.20 13.49 -17.67
CA ALA A 373 16.96 12.30 -18.49
C ALA A 373 18.25 11.86 -19.21
N LEU A 374 19.04 12.79 -19.74
CA LEU A 374 20.32 12.51 -20.40
C LEU A 374 21.36 11.90 -19.46
N ARG A 375 21.30 12.23 -18.16
CA ARG A 375 22.24 11.72 -17.13
C ARG A 375 21.70 10.49 -16.39
N TYR A 376 20.49 10.04 -16.69
CA TYR A 376 19.79 9.00 -15.92
C TYR A 376 20.56 7.69 -15.85
N GLU A 377 21.13 7.20 -16.96
CA GLU A 377 21.89 5.94 -17.01
C GLU A 377 23.11 5.99 -16.07
N GLN A 378 23.90 7.08 -16.16
CA GLN A 378 25.07 7.26 -15.31
C GLN A 378 24.68 7.34 -13.82
N ASN A 379 23.63 8.08 -13.48
CA ASN A 379 23.16 8.23 -12.11
C ASN A 379 22.62 6.90 -11.57
N LEU A 380 21.92 6.11 -12.40
CA LEU A 380 21.40 4.81 -12.01
C LEU A 380 22.54 3.79 -11.78
N ALA A 381 23.54 3.74 -12.66
CA ALA A 381 24.71 2.90 -12.47
C ALA A 381 25.46 3.27 -11.18
N HIS A 382 25.59 4.56 -10.92
CA HIS A 382 26.20 5.05 -9.68
C HIS A 382 25.37 4.71 -8.43
N LEU A 383 24.04 4.83 -8.49
CA LEU A 383 23.12 4.42 -7.42
C LEU A 383 23.29 2.93 -7.08
N ILE A 384 23.32 2.05 -8.09
CA ILE A 384 23.50 0.62 -7.90
C ILE A 384 24.79 0.32 -7.13
N ASN A 385 25.90 0.89 -7.56
CA ASN A 385 27.20 0.70 -6.92
C ASN A 385 27.24 1.25 -5.51
N THR A 386 26.65 2.45 -5.30
CA THR A 386 26.64 3.10 -4.00
C THR A 386 25.81 2.32 -2.98
N LEU A 387 24.61 1.87 -3.34
CA LEU A 387 23.78 1.04 -2.44
C LEU A 387 24.45 -0.28 -2.08
N ARG A 388 25.03 -0.97 -3.05
CA ARG A 388 25.79 -2.21 -2.80
C ARG A 388 26.93 -1.98 -1.80
N LYS A 389 27.66 -0.89 -1.94
CA LYS A 389 28.76 -0.51 -1.03
C LYS A 389 28.23 -0.19 0.37
N GLU A 390 27.23 0.68 0.47
CA GLU A 390 26.70 1.17 1.75
C GLU A 390 26.02 0.10 2.61
N PHE A 391 25.38 -0.87 1.96
CA PHE A 391 24.75 -2.00 2.63
C PHE A 391 25.66 -3.24 2.73
N ASN A 392 26.95 -3.10 2.41
CA ASN A 392 27.95 -4.18 2.42
C ASN A 392 27.49 -5.44 1.64
N ALA A 393 26.87 -5.23 0.49
CA ALA A 393 26.29 -6.27 -0.34
C ALA A 393 26.78 -6.16 -1.81
N PRO A 394 28.10 -6.28 -2.09
CA PRO A 394 28.70 -5.91 -3.38
C PRO A 394 28.19 -6.70 -4.57
N LYS A 395 27.65 -7.90 -4.34
CA LYS A 395 27.09 -8.79 -5.38
C LYS A 395 25.58 -8.97 -5.27
N ALA A 396 24.89 -8.22 -4.39
CA ALA A 396 23.45 -8.35 -4.25
C ALA A 396 22.76 -8.09 -5.58
N PRO A 397 21.81 -8.93 -5.99
CA PRO A 397 20.97 -8.71 -7.15
C PRO A 397 20.30 -7.35 -7.12
N PHE A 398 20.22 -6.69 -8.26
CA PHE A 398 19.54 -5.40 -8.40
C PHE A 398 18.55 -5.46 -9.58
N VAL A 399 17.29 -5.15 -9.31
CA VAL A 399 16.24 -5.17 -10.34
C VAL A 399 15.69 -3.78 -10.57
N VAL A 400 15.65 -3.37 -11.82
CA VAL A 400 15.09 -2.08 -12.27
C VAL A 400 13.78 -2.33 -13.00
N ALA A 401 12.67 -1.79 -12.52
CA ALA A 401 11.45 -1.70 -13.30
C ALA A 401 11.48 -0.41 -14.14
N THR A 402 11.23 -0.52 -15.43
CA THR A 402 11.27 0.65 -16.34
C THR A 402 10.06 1.56 -16.12
N CYS A 403 10.17 2.80 -16.59
CA CYS A 403 9.00 3.65 -16.81
C CYS A 403 8.26 3.15 -18.05
N GLY A 404 7.02 2.66 -17.86
CA GLY A 404 6.17 2.11 -18.93
C GLY A 404 4.93 2.97 -19.19
N PHE A 405 5.02 4.28 -19.01
CA PHE A 405 3.89 5.20 -19.21
C PHE A 405 3.33 5.10 -20.62
N ASN A 406 2.02 5.14 -20.75
CA ASN A 406 1.32 4.94 -22.03
C ASN A 406 1.67 3.64 -22.78
N GLY A 407 2.30 2.66 -22.13
CA GLY A 407 2.81 1.48 -22.82
C GLY A 407 3.93 1.78 -23.83
N GLY A 408 4.51 2.98 -23.77
CA GLY A 408 5.45 3.49 -24.78
C GLY A 408 4.80 4.12 -26.02
N GLU A 409 3.48 4.16 -26.10
CA GLU A 409 2.78 4.78 -27.25
C GLU A 409 3.03 6.29 -27.28
N GLY A 410 3.36 6.81 -28.47
CA GLY A 410 3.58 8.24 -28.71
C GLY A 410 4.92 8.79 -28.21
N TRP A 411 5.85 7.92 -27.79
CA TRP A 411 7.22 8.36 -27.47
C TRP A 411 8.02 8.62 -28.74
N GLU A 412 8.52 9.84 -28.85
CA GLU A 412 9.43 10.23 -29.91
C GLU A 412 10.85 9.76 -29.57
N PRO A 413 11.62 9.25 -30.54
CA PRO A 413 13.03 8.93 -30.33
C PRO A 413 13.81 10.13 -29.79
N GLY A 414 14.57 9.94 -28.70
CA GLY A 414 15.34 11.00 -28.05
C GLY A 414 14.52 11.90 -27.12
N SER A 415 13.23 11.64 -26.92
CA SER A 415 12.45 12.28 -25.84
C SER A 415 12.94 11.82 -24.47
N SER A 416 12.58 12.53 -23.39
CA SER A 416 12.94 12.13 -22.03
C SER A 416 12.41 10.73 -21.68
N ALA A 417 11.20 10.38 -22.09
CA ALA A 417 10.62 9.04 -21.85
C ALA A 417 11.42 7.94 -22.53
N ASP A 418 11.74 8.11 -23.83
CA ASP A 418 12.57 7.18 -24.61
C ASP A 418 13.99 7.05 -24.03
N THR A 419 14.59 8.19 -23.66
CA THR A 419 15.95 8.24 -23.10
C THR A 419 16.03 7.53 -21.76
N ILE A 420 15.11 7.80 -20.83
CA ILE A 420 15.08 7.15 -19.50
C ILE A 420 14.76 5.66 -19.62
N PHE A 421 13.81 5.27 -20.48
CA PHE A 421 13.52 3.87 -20.74
C PHE A 421 14.76 3.12 -21.24
N LYS A 422 15.47 3.68 -22.24
CA LYS A 422 16.71 3.09 -22.75
C LYS A 422 17.78 3.01 -21.67
N ALA A 423 17.96 4.08 -20.88
CA ALA A 423 18.89 4.07 -19.74
C ALA A 423 18.59 2.97 -18.75
N GLN A 424 17.31 2.78 -18.40
CA GLN A 424 16.87 1.71 -17.50
C GLN A 424 17.10 0.30 -18.09
N MET A 425 16.95 0.12 -19.39
CA MET A 425 17.25 -1.15 -20.04
C MET A 425 18.77 -1.38 -20.17
N ASN A 426 19.53 -0.33 -20.47
CA ASN A 426 20.97 -0.40 -20.70
C ASN A 426 21.76 -0.90 -19.49
N VAL A 427 21.39 -0.52 -18.26
CA VAL A 427 22.12 -0.97 -17.04
C VAL A 427 22.10 -2.47 -16.82
N SER A 428 21.23 -3.21 -17.50
CA SER A 428 21.22 -4.68 -17.50
C SER A 428 21.87 -5.32 -18.74
N ASP A 429 22.34 -4.49 -19.67
CA ASP A 429 23.03 -4.96 -20.87
C ASP A 429 24.53 -5.13 -20.58
N ALA A 430 24.98 -6.38 -20.55
CA ALA A 430 26.39 -6.71 -20.28
C ALA A 430 27.39 -6.14 -21.31
N ALA A 431 26.93 -5.76 -22.50
CA ALA A 431 27.80 -5.10 -23.49
C ALA A 431 28.04 -3.62 -23.13
N LYS A 432 27.13 -2.98 -22.42
CA LYS A 432 27.21 -1.57 -21.95
C LYS A 432 27.73 -1.44 -20.53
N HIS A 433 27.30 -2.36 -19.66
CA HIS A 433 27.64 -2.42 -18.24
C HIS A 433 28.16 -3.82 -17.87
N PRO A 434 29.37 -4.21 -18.34
CA PRO A 434 29.93 -5.52 -18.02
C PRO A 434 30.10 -5.76 -16.51
N GLU A 435 30.28 -4.69 -15.73
CA GLU A 435 30.36 -4.73 -14.26
C GLU A 435 29.06 -5.22 -13.58
N PHE A 436 27.94 -5.16 -14.29
CA PHE A 436 26.62 -5.58 -13.81
C PHE A 436 26.17 -6.94 -14.37
N ALA A 437 26.99 -7.55 -15.22
CA ALA A 437 26.67 -8.84 -15.84
C ALA A 437 26.26 -9.89 -14.80
N GLY A 438 25.08 -10.48 -14.97
CA GLY A 438 24.55 -11.52 -14.09
C GLY A 438 24.08 -11.02 -12.71
N THR A 439 24.17 -9.72 -12.40
CA THR A 439 23.78 -9.17 -11.10
C THR A 439 22.79 -8.02 -11.19
N VAL A 440 22.53 -7.45 -12.36
CA VAL A 440 21.50 -6.44 -12.60
C VAL A 440 20.56 -6.94 -13.68
N LYS A 441 19.26 -6.73 -13.49
CA LYS A 441 18.22 -7.06 -14.48
C LYS A 441 17.16 -5.98 -14.55
N SER A 442 16.84 -5.56 -15.77
CA SER A 442 15.76 -4.62 -16.05
C SER A 442 14.52 -5.37 -16.50
N VAL A 443 13.37 -4.84 -16.06
CA VAL A 443 12.04 -5.36 -16.40
C VAL A 443 11.33 -4.30 -17.26
N ASP A 444 11.01 -4.64 -18.49
CA ASP A 444 10.18 -3.80 -19.35
C ASP A 444 8.73 -3.85 -18.87
N THR A 445 8.24 -2.73 -18.34
CA THR A 445 6.90 -2.65 -17.75
C THR A 445 5.85 -2.10 -18.71
N ARG A 446 6.20 -1.79 -19.96
CA ARG A 446 5.27 -1.18 -20.94
C ARG A 446 4.03 -2.03 -21.19
N SER A 447 4.14 -3.35 -21.25
CA SER A 447 3.02 -4.27 -21.43
C SER A 447 2.08 -4.33 -20.20
N PHE A 448 2.50 -3.82 -19.05
CA PHE A 448 1.71 -3.79 -17.82
C PHE A 448 0.86 -2.53 -17.67
N TYR A 449 1.05 -1.54 -18.54
CA TYR A 449 0.21 -0.36 -18.57
C TYR A 449 -1.24 -0.73 -18.89
N ARG A 450 -2.17 -0.08 -18.21
CA ARG A 450 -3.61 -0.19 -18.44
C ARG A 450 -4.16 1.19 -18.73
N LYS A 451 -5.02 1.27 -19.74
CA LYS A 451 -5.66 2.53 -20.17
C LYS A 451 -6.59 3.08 -19.08
N PRO A 452 -6.88 4.40 -19.07
CA PRO A 452 -7.75 5.01 -18.07
C PRO A 452 -9.17 4.42 -18.05
N GLU A 453 -9.70 3.95 -19.20
CA GLU A 453 -11.06 3.36 -19.31
C GLU A 453 -11.22 2.07 -18.51
N VAL A 454 -10.12 1.37 -18.23
CA VAL A 454 -10.10 0.13 -17.45
C VAL A 454 -9.33 0.31 -16.13
N SER A 455 -9.31 1.52 -15.63
CA SER A 455 -8.56 1.91 -14.43
C SER A 455 -9.37 2.78 -13.49
N PRO A 456 -9.05 2.83 -12.18
CA PRO A 456 -9.83 3.57 -11.19
C PRO A 456 -9.80 5.08 -11.36
N ARG A 457 -8.76 5.60 -11.99
CA ARG A 457 -8.53 7.06 -12.14
C ARG A 457 -8.04 7.37 -13.55
N ASN A 458 -8.12 8.65 -13.93
CA ASN A 458 -7.44 9.17 -15.10
C ASN A 458 -6.22 10.01 -14.64
N GLN A 459 -5.11 9.32 -14.34
CA GLN A 459 -3.88 9.92 -13.83
C GLN A 459 -2.66 9.15 -14.35
N SER A 460 -2.18 9.51 -15.54
CA SER A 460 -1.16 8.79 -16.30
C SER A 460 0.13 8.51 -15.52
N PHE A 461 0.67 9.52 -14.82
CA PHE A 461 1.91 9.40 -14.05
C PHE A 461 1.83 8.45 -12.83
N HIS A 462 0.63 8.01 -12.47
CA HIS A 462 0.38 6.97 -11.45
C HIS A 462 -0.26 5.71 -12.04
N TYR A 463 -0.05 5.45 -13.33
CA TYR A 463 -0.66 4.31 -14.03
C TYR A 463 -2.15 4.20 -13.76
N HIS A 464 -2.82 5.36 -13.65
CA HIS A 464 -4.27 5.49 -13.36
C HIS A 464 -4.74 4.86 -12.04
N GLY A 465 -3.82 4.62 -11.10
CA GLY A 465 -4.10 3.91 -9.85
C GLY A 465 -4.44 2.43 -10.05
N ASN A 466 -4.05 1.87 -11.18
CA ASN A 466 -4.38 0.50 -11.56
C ASN A 466 -3.58 -0.51 -10.72
N ALA A 467 -4.29 -1.33 -9.94
CA ALA A 467 -3.68 -2.30 -9.05
C ALA A 467 -3.09 -3.50 -9.81
N GLU A 468 -3.67 -3.88 -10.96
CA GLU A 468 -3.11 -4.94 -11.81
C GLU A 468 -1.72 -4.56 -12.30
N THR A 469 -1.52 -3.31 -12.72
CA THR A 469 -0.19 -2.81 -13.10
C THR A 469 0.81 -2.95 -11.95
N CYS A 470 0.44 -2.55 -10.72
CA CYS A 470 1.32 -2.69 -9.55
C CYS A 470 1.69 -4.16 -9.27
N MET A 471 0.70 -5.06 -9.36
CA MET A 471 0.91 -6.50 -9.16
C MET A 471 1.85 -7.09 -10.22
N LEU A 472 1.60 -6.81 -11.49
CA LEU A 472 2.42 -7.31 -12.61
C LEU A 472 3.86 -6.80 -12.53
N VAL A 473 4.06 -5.52 -12.21
CA VAL A 473 5.41 -4.96 -11.99
C VAL A 473 6.09 -5.67 -10.83
N GLY A 474 5.40 -5.85 -9.70
CA GLY A 474 5.94 -6.53 -8.52
C GLY A 474 6.32 -7.98 -8.80
N GLU A 475 5.43 -8.76 -9.43
CA GLU A 475 5.72 -10.15 -9.81
C GLU A 475 6.92 -10.23 -10.77
N ALA A 476 6.97 -9.36 -11.78
CA ALA A 476 8.05 -9.36 -12.75
C ALA A 476 9.39 -8.98 -12.12
N MET A 477 9.40 -7.99 -11.21
CA MET A 477 10.59 -7.67 -10.41
C MET A 477 11.02 -8.83 -9.52
N GLY A 478 10.08 -9.52 -8.86
CA GLY A 478 10.37 -10.69 -8.04
C GLY A 478 10.95 -11.84 -8.85
N LYS A 479 10.37 -12.17 -10.00
CA LYS A 479 10.89 -13.19 -10.94
C LYS A 479 12.30 -12.83 -11.42
N ALA A 480 12.53 -11.58 -11.86
CA ALA A 480 13.83 -11.10 -12.28
C ALA A 480 14.88 -11.19 -11.17
N MET A 481 14.49 -10.88 -9.93
CA MET A 481 15.35 -10.99 -8.74
C MET A 481 15.82 -12.45 -8.51
N LEU A 482 14.89 -13.39 -8.64
CA LEU A 482 15.19 -14.81 -8.43
C LEU A 482 16.02 -15.42 -9.57
N GLU A 483 15.90 -14.92 -10.80
CA GLU A 483 16.73 -15.34 -11.93
C GLU A 483 18.20 -14.94 -11.77
N LEU A 484 18.48 -13.81 -11.11
CA LEU A 484 19.84 -13.33 -10.80
C LEU A 484 20.51 -14.12 -9.66
N LYS A 485 19.77 -14.93 -8.93
CA LYS A 485 20.28 -15.77 -7.82
C LYS A 485 20.67 -17.18 -8.25
N LYS A 486 20.40 -17.54 -9.50
CA LYS A 486 20.80 -18.84 -10.07
C LYS A 486 22.22 -18.76 -10.58
#